data_704a093c7c6b13ec6495aafa94c9fbf4
#
_entry.id   704a093c7c6b13ec6495aafa94c9fbf4
#
_cell.length_a   1.000
_cell.length_b   1.000
_cell.length_c   1.000
_cell.angle_alpha   90.00
_cell.angle_beta   90.00
_cell.angle_gamma   90.00
#
_symmetry.space_group_name_H-M   'P 1'
#
loop_
_entity.id
_entity.type
_entity.pdbx_description
1 polymer ?
#
loop_
_entity_poly.entity_id
_entity_poly.type
_entity_poly.pdbx_seq_one_letter_code
_entity_poly.pdbx_strand_id
1 'polypeptide(L)'
;MYYADNKKLPLNQAFTLNQISFPSNWLSLASSDDLAAQGIEQREEPVLQFKNTKFYYNTVQDGVVTSTPKDLDMLKRTMTAQANRAAHQMLAQSDWMVVKQTETSTGILPQWADYRAAVRAEANRQCDHINAAPNIDSLETVNPKWPESPDAKAARERREAEAEAHRLEREEND
;
A
#
# COMPACT_ATOMS: atom_id res chain seq x y z
N MET A 1 -12.19 18.45 -18.44
CA MET A 1 -11.22 19.55 -18.68
C MET A 1 -11.53 20.23 -19.99
N TYR A 2 -11.14 21.52 -20.16
CA TYR A 2 -11.46 22.32 -21.32
C TYR A 2 -10.22 22.59 -22.18
N TYR A 3 -10.36 22.47 -23.49
CA TYR A 3 -9.28 22.60 -24.45
C TYR A 3 -9.71 23.54 -25.60
N ALA A 4 -8.82 24.42 -26.05
CA ALA A 4 -8.94 25.17 -27.28
C ALA A 4 -7.64 25.01 -28.07
N ASP A 5 -7.72 24.73 -29.38
CA ASP A 5 -6.55 24.50 -30.26
C ASP A 5 -5.55 23.49 -29.67
N ASN A 6 -6.01 22.39 -29.07
CA ASN A 6 -5.22 21.38 -28.35
C ASN A 6 -4.46 21.90 -27.12
N LYS A 7 -4.69 23.14 -26.69
CA LYS A 7 -4.15 23.67 -25.42
C LYS A 7 -5.20 23.55 -24.33
N LYS A 8 -4.74 23.03 -23.17
CA LYS A 8 -5.55 22.98 -21.96
C LYS A 8 -5.79 24.39 -21.42
N LEU A 9 -7.06 24.73 -21.17
CA LEU A 9 -7.44 26.00 -20.56
C LEU A 9 -7.38 25.90 -19.03
N PRO A 10 -6.93 26.97 -18.34
CA PRO A 10 -6.84 27.00 -16.91
C PRO A 10 -8.23 27.07 -16.27
N LEU A 11 -8.54 26.14 -15.36
CA LEU A 11 -9.74 26.19 -14.52
C LEU A 11 -9.56 27.23 -13.42
N ASN A 12 -10.64 28.00 -13.13
CA ASN A 12 -10.68 29.01 -12.07
C ASN A 12 -9.62 30.14 -12.20
N GLN A 13 -9.16 30.40 -13.41
CA GLN A 13 -8.28 31.52 -13.76
C GLN A 13 -8.83 32.25 -14.98
N ALA A 14 -8.67 33.57 -15.01
CA ALA A 14 -9.00 34.35 -16.19
C ALA A 14 -8.06 33.95 -17.34
N PHE A 15 -8.60 33.85 -18.55
CA PHE A 15 -7.83 33.51 -19.75
C PHE A 15 -8.28 34.33 -20.95
N THR A 16 -7.44 34.40 -21.98
CA THR A 16 -7.74 35.08 -23.23
C THR A 16 -7.71 34.06 -24.36
N LEU A 17 -8.78 34.01 -25.14
CA LEU A 17 -8.90 33.18 -26.34
C LEU A 17 -9.45 34.01 -27.48
N ASN A 18 -8.86 33.93 -28.66
CA ASN A 18 -9.29 34.69 -29.86
C ASN A 18 -9.44 36.20 -29.60
N GLN A 19 -8.53 36.80 -28.81
CA GLN A 19 -8.52 38.22 -28.40
C GLN A 19 -9.69 38.60 -27.45
N ILE A 20 -10.47 37.65 -26.97
CA ILE A 20 -11.54 37.85 -26.00
C ILE A 20 -11.03 37.39 -24.62
N SER A 21 -11.20 38.26 -23.61
CA SER A 21 -10.85 37.94 -22.23
C SER A 21 -12.05 37.34 -21.49
N PHE A 22 -11.84 36.21 -20.87
CA PHE A 22 -12.84 35.48 -20.10
C PHE A 22 -12.52 35.52 -18.60
N PRO A 23 -13.51 35.76 -17.73
CA PRO A 23 -13.32 35.74 -16.28
C PRO A 23 -13.01 34.31 -15.77
N SER A 24 -12.46 34.24 -14.57
CA SER A 24 -11.98 32.98 -13.97
C SER A 24 -13.06 31.89 -13.81
N ASN A 25 -14.31 32.28 -13.64
CA ASN A 25 -15.44 31.37 -13.45
C ASN A 25 -16.19 31.03 -14.76
N TRP A 26 -15.79 31.59 -15.90
CA TRP A 26 -16.55 31.47 -17.16
C TRP A 26 -16.70 30.02 -17.61
N LEU A 27 -15.61 29.23 -17.60
CA LEU A 27 -15.63 27.82 -17.99
C LEU A 27 -16.57 26.94 -17.13
N SER A 28 -16.88 27.37 -15.93
CA SER A 28 -17.77 26.63 -15.02
C SER A 28 -19.25 27.01 -15.23
N LEU A 29 -19.53 28.16 -15.85
CA LEU A 29 -20.86 28.70 -16.03
C LEU A 29 -21.34 28.62 -17.50
N ALA A 30 -20.42 28.49 -18.45
CA ALA A 30 -20.71 28.44 -19.89
C ALA A 30 -21.53 27.20 -20.21
N SER A 31 -22.55 27.40 -21.08
CA SER A 31 -23.28 26.29 -21.68
C SER A 31 -22.45 25.54 -22.70
N SER A 32 -22.89 24.33 -23.11
CA SER A 32 -22.26 23.59 -24.22
C SER A 32 -22.19 24.38 -25.52
N ASP A 33 -23.22 25.19 -25.78
CA ASP A 33 -23.31 26.00 -26.99
C ASP A 33 -22.34 27.19 -26.94
N ASP A 34 -22.17 27.81 -25.76
CA ASP A 34 -21.19 28.88 -25.57
C ASP A 34 -19.75 28.36 -25.72
N LEU A 35 -19.46 27.17 -25.17
CA LEU A 35 -18.16 26.52 -25.34
C LEU A 35 -17.87 26.21 -26.80
N ALA A 36 -18.84 25.63 -27.51
CA ALA A 36 -18.71 25.30 -28.94
C ALA A 36 -18.53 26.55 -29.80
N ALA A 37 -19.26 27.66 -29.52
CA ALA A 37 -19.11 28.93 -30.22
C ALA A 37 -17.71 29.54 -30.11
N GLN A 38 -16.96 29.22 -29.03
CA GLN A 38 -15.59 29.67 -28.83
C GLN A 38 -14.54 28.62 -29.27
N GLY A 39 -14.96 27.49 -29.87
CA GLY A 39 -14.07 26.39 -30.23
C GLY A 39 -13.44 25.67 -29.01
N ILE A 40 -14.13 25.70 -27.89
CA ILE A 40 -13.68 25.04 -26.65
C ILE A 40 -14.34 23.66 -26.55
N GLU A 41 -13.52 22.64 -26.46
CA GLU A 41 -13.96 21.26 -26.27
C GLU A 41 -13.80 20.82 -24.83
N GLN A 42 -14.83 20.19 -24.30
CA GLN A 42 -14.70 19.48 -23.01
C GLN A 42 -14.24 18.06 -23.29
N ARG A 43 -13.04 17.72 -22.78
CA ARG A 43 -12.48 16.38 -22.89
C ARG A 43 -12.34 15.79 -21.48
N GLU A 44 -12.65 14.52 -21.34
CA GLU A 44 -12.28 13.77 -20.14
C GLU A 44 -10.76 13.53 -20.17
N GLU A 45 -10.09 13.82 -19.06
CA GLU A 45 -8.69 13.41 -18.94
C GLU A 45 -8.64 11.90 -18.78
N PRO A 46 -7.78 11.21 -19.54
CA PRO A 46 -7.59 9.79 -19.34
C PRO A 46 -7.12 9.54 -17.90
N VAL A 47 -7.78 8.62 -17.22
CA VAL A 47 -7.34 8.17 -15.89
C VAL A 47 -6.00 7.47 -16.08
N LEU A 48 -4.92 8.10 -15.60
CA LEU A 48 -3.59 7.53 -15.69
C LEU A 48 -3.51 6.32 -14.78
N GLN A 49 -3.35 5.13 -15.36
CA GLN A 49 -3.18 3.88 -14.62
C GLN A 49 -1.69 3.59 -14.44
N PHE A 50 -1.22 3.68 -13.21
CA PHE A 50 0.15 3.34 -12.84
C PHE A 50 0.22 1.90 -12.32
N LYS A 51 1.22 1.16 -12.78
CA LYS A 51 1.58 -0.12 -12.15
C LYS A 51 2.28 0.13 -10.81
N ASN A 52 2.29 -0.89 -9.95
CA ASN A 52 2.88 -0.80 -8.61
C ASN A 52 4.35 -0.38 -8.67
N THR A 53 4.67 0.78 -8.08
CA THR A 53 6.02 1.36 -8.08
C THR A 53 7.06 0.51 -7.35
N LYS A 54 6.65 -0.45 -6.53
CA LYS A 54 7.57 -1.44 -5.95
C LYS A 54 8.24 -2.27 -7.05
N PHE A 55 7.50 -2.61 -8.11
CA PHE A 55 7.91 -3.55 -9.15
C PHE A 55 8.20 -2.89 -10.50
N TYR A 56 7.66 -1.70 -10.75
CA TYR A 56 7.76 -1.02 -12.04
C TYR A 56 8.29 0.41 -11.89
N TYR A 57 9.02 0.85 -12.91
CA TYR A 57 9.27 2.27 -13.14
C TYR A 57 8.13 2.81 -14.01
N ASN A 58 7.43 3.82 -13.53
CA ASN A 58 6.36 4.46 -14.29
C ASN A 58 6.84 5.83 -14.79
N THR A 59 6.73 6.04 -16.10
CA THR A 59 6.99 7.32 -16.75
C THR A 59 5.72 7.81 -17.45
N VAL A 60 5.51 9.12 -17.47
CA VAL A 60 4.39 9.73 -18.18
C VAL A 60 4.96 10.63 -19.28
N GLN A 61 4.60 10.35 -20.50
CA GLN A 61 4.95 11.19 -21.64
C GLN A 61 3.69 11.41 -22.49
N ASP A 62 3.37 12.66 -22.77
CA ASP A 62 2.21 13.08 -23.57
C ASP A 62 0.88 12.46 -23.08
N GLY A 63 0.70 12.35 -21.74
CA GLY A 63 -0.50 11.76 -21.14
C GLY A 63 -0.56 10.23 -21.22
N VAL A 64 0.49 9.56 -21.67
CA VAL A 64 0.60 8.09 -21.72
C VAL A 64 1.51 7.60 -20.61
N VAL A 65 1.02 6.64 -19.81
CA VAL A 65 1.81 5.98 -18.79
C VAL A 65 2.55 4.79 -19.40
N THR A 66 3.86 4.80 -19.32
CA THR A 66 4.70 3.66 -19.67
C THR A 66 5.28 3.06 -18.40
N SER A 67 5.01 1.76 -18.15
CA SER A 67 5.48 1.03 -16.97
C SER A 67 6.55 0.02 -17.39
N THR A 68 7.79 0.28 -17.02
CA THR A 68 8.93 -0.61 -17.31
C THR A 68 9.20 -1.50 -16.09
N PRO A 69 9.25 -2.82 -16.25
CA PRO A 69 9.53 -3.73 -15.14
C PRO A 69 10.94 -3.50 -14.59
N LYS A 70 11.09 -3.62 -13.28
CA LYS A 70 12.39 -3.63 -12.61
C LYS A 70 13.08 -4.99 -12.82
N ASP A 71 14.38 -5.03 -12.57
CA ASP A 71 15.14 -6.26 -12.63
C ASP A 71 14.59 -7.30 -11.64
N LEU A 72 14.26 -8.50 -12.17
CA LEU A 72 13.61 -9.56 -11.41
C LEU A 72 14.53 -10.11 -10.30
N ASP A 73 15.80 -10.31 -10.60
CA ASP A 73 16.75 -10.89 -9.63
C ASP A 73 17.03 -9.90 -8.50
N MET A 74 17.13 -8.62 -8.81
CA MET A 74 17.28 -7.56 -7.82
C MET A 74 16.05 -7.49 -6.91
N LEU A 75 14.84 -7.60 -7.47
CA LEU A 75 13.60 -7.63 -6.70
C LEU A 75 13.55 -8.85 -5.77
N LYS A 76 13.90 -10.04 -6.27
CA LYS A 76 13.97 -11.27 -5.47
C LYS A 76 14.92 -11.10 -4.27
N ARG A 77 16.15 -10.64 -4.53
CA ARG A 77 17.13 -10.39 -3.45
C ARG A 77 16.61 -9.39 -2.41
N THR A 78 16.01 -8.31 -2.87
CA THR A 78 15.47 -7.27 -1.99
C THR A 78 14.31 -7.79 -1.14
N MET A 79 13.37 -8.51 -1.75
CA MET A 79 12.21 -9.07 -1.05
C MET A 79 12.61 -10.18 -0.07
N THR A 80 13.54 -11.06 -0.43
CA THR A 80 14.10 -12.08 0.47
C THR A 80 14.79 -11.42 1.67
N ALA A 81 15.60 -10.38 1.44
CA ALA A 81 16.24 -9.64 2.51
C ALA A 81 15.21 -8.96 3.45
N GLN A 82 14.12 -8.44 2.89
CA GLN A 82 13.02 -7.86 3.68
C GLN A 82 12.30 -8.91 4.54
N ALA A 83 11.98 -10.09 3.97
CA ALA A 83 11.35 -11.18 4.70
C ALA A 83 12.23 -11.65 5.88
N ASN A 84 13.53 -11.86 5.63
CA ASN A 84 14.48 -12.25 6.67
C ASN A 84 14.65 -11.19 7.75
N ARG A 85 14.69 -9.90 7.38
CA ARG A 85 14.77 -8.80 8.35
C ARG A 85 13.53 -8.73 9.22
N ALA A 86 12.33 -8.88 8.63
CA ALA A 86 11.07 -8.91 9.38
C ALA A 86 11.05 -10.09 10.38
N ALA A 87 11.43 -11.28 9.94
CA ALA A 87 11.54 -12.44 10.82
C ALA A 87 12.52 -12.20 11.97
N HIS A 88 13.69 -11.64 11.68
CA HIS A 88 14.68 -11.31 12.70
C HIS A 88 14.13 -10.33 13.74
N GLN A 89 13.47 -9.25 13.30
CA GLN A 89 12.85 -8.28 14.20
C GLN A 89 11.79 -8.92 15.12
N MET A 90 10.98 -9.83 14.56
CA MET A 90 9.96 -10.55 15.34
C MET A 90 10.57 -11.52 16.36
N LEU A 91 11.64 -12.23 15.99
CA LEU A 91 12.31 -13.18 16.86
C LEU A 91 13.10 -12.50 17.97
N ALA A 92 13.65 -11.30 17.72
CA ALA A 92 14.47 -10.54 18.67
C ALA A 92 13.75 -10.29 20.02
N GLN A 93 12.43 -10.12 20.01
CA GLN A 93 11.62 -9.90 21.22
C GLN A 93 11.73 -11.05 22.24
N SER A 94 12.03 -12.26 21.77
CA SER A 94 12.10 -13.49 22.59
C SER A 94 13.47 -14.15 22.58
N ASP A 95 14.51 -13.54 22.02
CA ASP A 95 15.87 -14.12 21.96
C ASP A 95 16.48 -14.28 23.35
N TRP A 96 16.19 -13.37 24.27
CA TRP A 96 16.61 -13.50 25.67
C TRP A 96 16.10 -14.78 26.36
N MET A 97 14.92 -15.30 25.91
CA MET A 97 14.37 -16.55 26.44
C MET A 97 15.22 -17.76 26.01
N VAL A 98 15.81 -17.73 24.82
CA VAL A 98 16.70 -18.76 24.30
C VAL A 98 18.00 -18.76 25.11
N VAL A 99 18.57 -17.58 25.37
CA VAL A 99 19.76 -17.41 26.19
C VAL A 99 19.49 -17.93 27.61
N LYS A 100 18.40 -17.51 28.24
CA LYS A 100 17.98 -17.96 29.56
C LYS A 100 17.81 -19.49 29.63
N GLN A 101 17.22 -20.10 28.61
CA GLN A 101 17.09 -21.56 28.54
C GLN A 101 18.45 -22.25 28.56
N THR A 102 19.43 -21.71 27.85
CA THR A 102 20.78 -22.26 27.79
C THR A 102 21.50 -22.14 29.14
N GLU A 103 21.31 -21.03 29.87
CA GLU A 103 21.96 -20.75 31.14
C GLU A 103 21.30 -21.47 32.32
N THR A 104 19.99 -21.59 32.34
CA THR A 104 19.22 -22.04 33.52
C THR A 104 18.52 -23.38 33.33
N SER A 105 18.58 -23.95 32.10
CA SER A 105 17.81 -25.14 31.70
C SER A 105 16.28 -24.95 31.82
N THR A 106 15.81 -23.71 31.98
CA THR A 106 14.38 -23.37 32.04
C THR A 106 13.86 -23.24 30.61
N GLY A 107 12.93 -24.10 30.22
CA GLY A 107 12.36 -24.09 28.87
C GLY A 107 11.70 -22.74 28.48
N ILE A 108 11.69 -22.46 27.20
CA ILE A 108 10.90 -21.34 26.65
C ILE A 108 9.41 -21.67 26.86
N LEU A 109 8.61 -20.65 27.21
CA LEU A 109 7.15 -20.83 27.33
C LEU A 109 6.58 -21.36 26.00
N PRO A 110 5.72 -22.39 26.04
CA PRO A 110 5.20 -23.05 24.81
C PRO A 110 4.67 -22.07 23.76
N GLN A 111 3.89 -21.06 24.17
CA GLN A 111 3.32 -20.05 23.28
C GLN A 111 4.39 -19.23 22.53
N TRP A 112 5.54 -19.00 23.16
CA TRP A 112 6.66 -18.31 22.52
C TRP A 112 7.46 -19.24 21.60
N ALA A 113 7.58 -20.52 21.98
CA ALA A 113 8.20 -21.53 21.12
C ALA A 113 7.41 -21.71 19.82
N ASP A 114 6.08 -21.83 19.92
CA ASP A 114 5.17 -21.94 18.79
C ASP A 114 5.21 -20.70 17.90
N TYR A 115 5.18 -19.50 18.50
CA TYR A 115 5.31 -18.25 17.76
C TYR A 115 6.62 -18.19 16.99
N ARG A 116 7.76 -18.52 17.62
CA ARG A 116 9.07 -18.54 16.97
C ARG A 116 9.12 -19.54 15.81
N ALA A 117 8.51 -20.70 15.98
CA ALA A 117 8.40 -21.69 14.90
C ALA A 117 7.56 -21.17 13.74
N ALA A 118 6.41 -20.55 14.03
CA ALA A 118 5.53 -19.96 13.02
C ALA A 118 6.20 -18.80 12.24
N VAL A 119 6.96 -17.93 12.92
CA VAL A 119 7.72 -16.85 12.28
C VAL A 119 8.75 -17.41 11.31
N ARG A 120 9.51 -18.45 11.70
CA ARG A 120 10.49 -19.08 10.80
C ARG A 120 9.81 -19.78 9.61
N ALA A 121 8.71 -20.49 9.85
CA ALA A 121 7.96 -21.15 8.79
C ALA A 121 7.43 -20.15 7.76
N GLU A 122 6.90 -19.00 8.21
CA GLU A 122 6.42 -17.96 7.32
C GLU A 122 7.56 -17.30 6.53
N ALA A 123 8.71 -17.03 7.17
CA ALA A 123 9.88 -16.50 6.46
C ALA A 123 10.34 -17.45 5.34
N ASN A 124 10.45 -18.73 5.64
CA ASN A 124 10.82 -19.76 4.65
C ASN A 124 9.81 -19.82 3.51
N ARG A 125 8.50 -19.87 3.83
CA ARG A 125 7.43 -19.87 2.82
C ARG A 125 7.53 -18.65 1.89
N GLN A 126 7.77 -17.45 2.44
CA GLN A 126 7.96 -16.25 1.62
C GLN A 126 9.20 -16.36 0.73
N CYS A 127 10.34 -16.77 1.30
CA CYS A 127 11.58 -16.93 0.54
C CYS A 127 11.43 -17.96 -0.60
N ASP A 128 10.77 -19.08 -0.34
CA ASP A 128 10.50 -20.11 -1.35
C ASP A 128 9.60 -19.58 -2.47
N HIS A 129 8.53 -18.86 -2.13
CA HIS A 129 7.63 -18.26 -3.11
C HIS A 129 8.36 -17.19 -3.96
N ILE A 130 9.15 -16.31 -3.32
CA ILE A 130 9.96 -15.30 -4.01
C ILE A 130 10.95 -15.95 -4.98
N ASN A 131 11.68 -16.96 -4.52
CA ASN A 131 12.70 -17.64 -5.33
C ASN A 131 12.09 -18.40 -6.51
N ALA A 132 10.94 -19.04 -6.30
CA ALA A 132 10.22 -19.77 -7.33
C ALA A 132 9.51 -18.88 -8.36
N ALA A 133 9.30 -17.59 -8.08
CA ALA A 133 8.56 -16.68 -8.97
C ALA A 133 9.25 -16.56 -10.35
N PRO A 134 8.58 -16.90 -11.45
CA PRO A 134 9.17 -16.81 -12.79
C PRO A 134 9.18 -15.40 -13.37
N ASN A 135 8.36 -14.50 -12.83
CA ASN A 135 8.15 -13.13 -13.31
C ASN A 135 7.68 -12.21 -12.19
N ILE A 136 7.52 -10.92 -12.51
CA ILE A 136 7.09 -9.89 -11.57
C ILE A 136 5.65 -10.11 -11.11
N ASP A 137 4.76 -10.54 -11.99
CA ASP A 137 3.34 -10.75 -11.63
C ASP A 137 3.23 -11.83 -10.54
N SER A 138 4.08 -12.86 -10.58
CA SER A 138 4.19 -13.86 -9.52
C SER A 138 4.76 -13.29 -8.22
N LEU A 139 5.72 -12.35 -8.30
CA LEU A 139 6.23 -11.66 -7.11
C LEU A 139 5.18 -10.77 -6.45
N GLU A 140 4.29 -10.15 -7.21
CA GLU A 140 3.19 -9.33 -6.68
C GLU A 140 2.21 -10.13 -5.84
N THR A 141 2.10 -11.44 -6.07
CA THR A 141 1.22 -12.33 -5.29
C THR A 141 1.79 -12.73 -3.94
N VAL A 142 3.06 -12.46 -3.67
CA VAL A 142 3.68 -12.76 -2.38
C VAL A 142 3.06 -11.90 -1.29
N ASN A 143 2.21 -12.51 -0.49
CA ASN A 143 1.51 -11.87 0.62
C ASN A 143 2.04 -12.41 1.96
N PRO A 144 2.71 -11.59 2.79
CA PRO A 144 3.18 -11.98 4.10
C PRO A 144 2.01 -12.31 5.05
N LYS A 145 2.12 -13.43 5.78
CA LYS A 145 1.16 -13.88 6.79
C LYS A 145 1.86 -14.09 8.13
N TRP A 146 2.39 -13.01 8.68
CA TRP A 146 3.12 -13.08 9.94
C TRP A 146 2.20 -13.44 11.12
N PRO A 147 2.65 -14.32 12.02
CA PRO A 147 1.89 -14.65 13.22
C PRO A 147 1.85 -13.47 14.19
N GLU A 148 0.76 -13.35 14.93
CA GLU A 148 0.65 -12.41 16.04
C GLU A 148 1.50 -12.90 17.22
N SER A 149 2.26 -11.99 17.87
CA SER A 149 3.05 -12.36 19.04
C SER A 149 2.15 -12.66 20.25
N PRO A 150 2.60 -13.52 21.20
CA PRO A 150 1.83 -13.82 22.41
C PRO A 150 1.42 -12.59 23.21
N ASP A 151 2.30 -11.59 23.32
CA ASP A 151 2.01 -10.33 24.02
C ASP A 151 0.98 -9.47 23.28
N ALA A 152 1.08 -9.39 21.93
CA ALA A 152 0.09 -8.67 21.12
C ALA A 152 -1.28 -9.33 21.20
N LYS A 153 -1.33 -10.67 21.14
CA LYS A 153 -2.54 -11.46 21.31
C LYS A 153 -3.19 -11.21 22.67
N ALA A 154 -2.41 -11.29 23.75
CA ALA A 154 -2.89 -11.02 25.11
C ALA A 154 -3.38 -9.57 25.29
N ALA A 155 -2.71 -8.61 24.66
CA ALA A 155 -3.15 -7.21 24.66
C ALA A 155 -4.44 -6.98 23.91
N ARG A 156 -4.63 -7.68 22.77
CA ARG A 156 -5.87 -7.63 21.99
C ARG A 156 -7.03 -8.24 22.78
N GLU A 157 -6.86 -9.44 23.32
CA GLU A 157 -7.88 -10.13 24.11
C GLU A 157 -8.32 -9.31 25.33
N ARG A 158 -7.38 -8.61 25.98
CA ARG A 158 -7.68 -7.71 27.09
C ARG A 158 -8.53 -6.54 26.67
N ARG A 159 -8.21 -5.88 25.54
CA ARG A 159 -9.01 -4.76 25.01
C ARG A 159 -10.40 -5.21 24.58
N GLU A 160 -10.52 -6.40 23.99
CA GLU A 160 -11.81 -6.97 23.59
C GLU A 160 -12.68 -7.24 24.83
N ALA A 161 -12.10 -7.80 25.89
CA ALA A 161 -12.80 -8.03 27.16
C ALA A 161 -13.22 -6.73 27.87
N GLU A 162 -12.37 -5.71 27.88
CA GLU A 162 -12.70 -4.38 28.41
C GLU A 162 -13.82 -3.71 27.62
N ALA A 163 -13.79 -3.79 26.29
CA ALA A 163 -14.82 -3.23 25.43
C ALA A 163 -16.17 -3.96 25.62
N GLU A 164 -16.14 -5.27 25.78
CA GLU A 164 -17.34 -6.06 26.06
C GLU A 164 -17.94 -5.72 27.43
N ALA A 165 -17.11 -5.62 28.46
CA ALA A 165 -17.57 -5.23 29.81
C ALA A 165 -18.24 -3.84 29.78
N HIS A 166 -17.62 -2.87 29.05
CA HIS A 166 -18.17 -1.53 28.92
C HIS A 166 -19.49 -1.50 28.12
N ARG A 167 -19.66 -2.43 27.16
CA ARG A 167 -20.92 -2.58 26.42
C ARG A 167 -22.02 -3.08 27.33
N LEU A 168 -21.75 -4.11 28.13
CA LEU A 168 -22.73 -4.69 29.06
C LEU A 168 -23.15 -3.69 30.15
N GLU A 169 -22.19 -2.92 30.68
CA GLU A 169 -22.51 -1.85 31.65
C GLU A 169 -23.45 -0.76 31.08
N ARG A 170 -23.32 -0.47 29.80
CA ARG A 170 -24.21 0.51 29.13
C ARG A 170 -25.60 -0.05 28.89
N GLU A 171 -25.69 -1.35 28.50
CA GLU A 171 -26.96 -2.03 28.30
C GLU A 171 -27.75 -2.24 29.62
N GLU A 172 -27.05 -2.30 30.76
CA GLU A 172 -27.67 -2.40 32.11
C GLU A 172 -28.19 -1.06 32.64
N ASN A 173 -27.66 0.06 32.11
CA ASN A 173 -28.00 1.42 32.56
C ASN A 173 -29.03 2.15 31.67
N ASP A 174 -29.46 1.52 30.56
CA ASP A 174 -30.52 2.00 29.66
C ASP A 174 -31.85 1.27 29.92
#